data_4ca2f2f9fd20e47cdcde931ba7df5be1
#
_entry.id   4ca2f2f9fd20e47cdcde931ba7df5be1
#
_cell.length_a   1.000
_cell.length_b   1.000
_cell.length_c   1.000
_cell.angle_alpha   90.00
_cell.angle_beta   90.00
_cell.angle_gamma   90.00
#
_symmetry.space_group_name_H-M   'P 1'
#
loop_
_entity.id
_entity.type
_entity.pdbx_description
1 polymer ?
#
loop_
_entity_poly.entity_id
_entity_poly.type
_entity_poly.pdbx_seq_one_letter_code
_entity_poly.pdbx_strand_id
1 'polypeptide(L)'
;MGLALLCRPSQESKFDLDENQVRPYLKLENVRDGVFYVANKLYGITFTQLDNLPLPHPDAQAFECKDKDGSHLGVLYMDFFPRASKKGGAWCGSYRSQTYKDGKKVAPVVTVVCNFTKPAAGQPALLSADEANTLFHDSDTLYIIFSKMYIIMVWLVFRVIL
;
A
#
# COMPACT_ATOMS: atom_id res chain seq x y z
N MET A 1 1.75 32.06 -9.09
CA MET A 1 1.13 32.64 -7.89
C MET A 1 -0.13 31.80 -7.64
N GLY A 2 -0.08 30.73 -6.86
CA GLY A 2 -0.58 30.72 -5.53
C GLY A 2 -1.86 29.90 -5.43
N LEU A 3 -1.83 28.54 -5.69
CA LEU A 3 -2.91 27.60 -5.29
C LEU A 3 -2.53 26.78 -4.04
N ALA A 4 -1.47 27.18 -3.36
CA ALA A 4 -0.95 26.47 -2.17
C ALA A 4 -1.56 26.99 -0.85
N LEU A 5 -2.60 27.81 -0.85
CA LEU A 5 -3.13 28.49 0.34
C LEU A 5 -4.56 28.09 0.74
N LEU A 6 -5.03 26.94 0.29
CA LEU A 6 -6.13 26.25 0.93
C LEU A 6 -5.61 25.03 1.71
N CYS A 7 -4.53 25.21 2.46
CA CYS A 7 -4.21 24.31 3.55
C CYS A 7 -5.42 24.28 4.48
N ARG A 8 -6.03 23.10 4.61
CA ARG A 8 -6.99 22.79 5.65
C ARG A 8 -6.44 23.35 6.97
N PRO A 9 -7.24 24.04 7.79
CA PRO A 9 -6.83 24.33 9.15
C PRO A 9 -6.38 23.01 9.75
N SER A 10 -5.14 22.97 10.24
CA SER A 10 -4.50 21.74 10.69
C SER A 10 -5.43 21.01 11.66
N GLN A 11 -5.54 19.71 11.55
CA GLN A 11 -6.30 18.88 12.49
C GLN A 11 -5.82 19.06 13.93
N GLU A 12 -4.57 19.51 14.12
CA GLU A 12 -4.00 19.94 15.38
C GLU A 12 -4.88 20.94 16.14
N SER A 13 -5.46 21.94 15.46
CA SER A 13 -6.30 22.95 16.12
C SER A 13 -7.67 22.42 16.56
N LYS A 14 -8.11 21.28 16.01
CA LYS A 14 -9.44 20.73 16.28
C LYS A 14 -9.44 19.59 17.30
N PHE A 15 -8.33 18.84 17.38
CA PHE A 15 -8.25 17.64 18.21
C PHE A 15 -7.03 17.60 19.13
N ASP A 16 -6.18 18.66 19.13
CA ASP A 16 -4.94 18.75 19.93
C ASP A 16 -4.05 17.48 19.78
N LEU A 17 -4.03 16.94 18.55
CA LEU A 17 -3.35 15.69 18.24
C LEU A 17 -1.92 15.99 17.82
N ASP A 18 -0.97 15.71 18.70
CA ASP A 18 0.47 15.76 18.39
C ASP A 18 0.86 14.55 17.52
N GLU A 19 1.29 14.80 16.29
CA GLU A 19 1.73 13.76 15.36
C GLU A 19 2.83 12.87 15.96
N ASN A 20 3.70 13.43 16.81
CA ASN A 20 4.76 12.67 17.48
C ASN A 20 4.20 11.61 18.46
N GLN A 21 3.02 11.80 19.00
CA GLN A 21 2.37 10.83 19.88
C GLN A 21 1.77 9.65 19.09
N VAL A 22 1.41 9.88 17.82
CA VAL A 22 0.80 8.88 16.96
C VAL A 22 1.85 8.05 16.22
N ARG A 23 2.97 8.65 15.81
CA ARG A 23 4.05 7.99 15.05
C ARG A 23 4.51 6.63 15.60
N PRO A 24 4.70 6.44 16.92
CA PRO A 24 5.12 5.14 17.47
C PRO A 24 4.18 3.98 17.16
N TYR A 25 2.90 4.26 16.91
CA TYR A 25 1.90 3.26 16.52
C TYR A 25 1.91 2.95 15.03
N LEU A 26 2.45 3.88 14.20
CA LEU A 26 2.49 3.77 12.75
C LEU A 26 3.81 3.16 12.25
N LYS A 27 4.22 2.04 12.85
CA LYS A 27 5.32 1.24 12.28
C LYS A 27 4.93 0.73 10.91
N LEU A 28 5.86 0.77 9.96
CA LEU A 28 5.63 0.34 8.57
C LEU A 28 4.98 -1.07 8.51
N GLU A 29 5.49 -1.99 9.30
CA GLU A 29 4.96 -3.35 9.36
C GLU A 29 3.50 -3.37 9.84
N ASN A 30 3.19 -2.59 10.88
CA ASN A 30 1.82 -2.50 11.40
C ASN A 30 0.86 -1.90 10.39
N VAL A 31 1.29 -0.85 9.67
CA VAL A 31 0.47 -0.19 8.64
C VAL A 31 0.24 -1.12 7.46
N ARG A 32 1.29 -1.81 6.98
CA ARG A 32 1.18 -2.85 5.95
C ARG A 32 0.21 -3.97 6.35
N ASP A 33 0.36 -4.49 7.56
CA ASP A 33 -0.50 -5.56 8.06
C ASP A 33 -1.94 -5.06 8.26
N GLY A 34 -2.12 -3.78 8.59
CA GLY A 34 -3.41 -3.10 8.60
C GLY A 34 -4.07 -3.06 7.21
N VAL A 35 -3.30 -2.73 6.17
CA VAL A 35 -3.76 -2.79 4.76
C VAL A 35 -4.21 -4.20 4.41
N PHE A 36 -3.42 -5.22 4.74
CA PHE A 36 -3.76 -6.62 4.49
C PHE A 36 -5.01 -7.07 5.26
N TYR A 37 -5.14 -6.63 6.51
CA TYR A 37 -6.32 -6.90 7.32
C TYR A 37 -7.60 -6.32 6.69
N VAL A 38 -7.55 -5.07 6.24
CA VAL A 38 -8.69 -4.42 5.58
C VAL A 38 -9.05 -5.16 4.28
N ALA A 39 -8.07 -5.50 3.45
CA ALA A 39 -8.29 -6.29 2.24
C ALA A 39 -8.92 -7.65 2.52
N ASN A 40 -8.48 -8.32 3.58
CA ASN A 40 -9.08 -9.58 4.00
C ASN A 40 -10.53 -9.41 4.45
N LYS A 41 -10.83 -8.37 5.24
CA LYS A 41 -12.20 -8.12 5.73
C LYS A 41 -13.17 -7.73 4.62
N LEU A 42 -12.71 -6.91 3.65
CA LEU A 42 -13.56 -6.42 2.57
C LEU A 42 -13.71 -7.44 1.42
N TYR A 43 -12.63 -8.13 1.07
CA TYR A 43 -12.56 -8.94 -0.15
C TYR A 43 -12.22 -10.42 0.10
N GLY A 44 -11.84 -10.78 1.33
CA GLY A 44 -11.39 -12.13 1.66
C GLY A 44 -9.97 -12.45 1.17
N ILE A 45 -9.23 -11.46 0.65
CA ILE A 45 -7.89 -11.65 0.11
C ILE A 45 -6.91 -11.96 1.24
N THR A 46 -6.04 -12.94 1.04
CA THR A 46 -4.94 -13.28 1.95
C THR A 46 -3.59 -13.04 1.30
N PHE A 47 -2.60 -12.69 2.11
CA PHE A 47 -1.24 -12.36 1.67
C PHE A 47 -0.24 -13.27 2.37
N THR A 48 0.64 -13.90 1.59
CA THR A 48 1.72 -14.75 2.11
C THR A 48 3.04 -14.24 1.56
N GLN A 49 4.00 -13.91 2.42
CA GLN A 49 5.31 -13.44 1.98
C GLN A 49 6.05 -14.51 1.19
N LEU A 50 6.72 -14.11 0.13
CA LEU A 50 7.52 -14.95 -0.76
C LEU A 50 8.99 -14.51 -0.68
N ASP A 51 9.85 -15.36 -0.14
CA ASP A 51 11.28 -15.07 0.02
C ASP A 51 12.13 -15.60 -1.14
N ASN A 52 11.55 -16.38 -2.05
CA ASN A 52 12.24 -17.10 -3.14
C ASN A 52 12.09 -16.43 -4.51
N LEU A 53 11.55 -15.22 -4.57
CA LEU A 53 11.42 -14.46 -5.81
C LEU A 53 12.55 -13.44 -5.98
N PRO A 54 12.94 -13.14 -7.24
CA PRO A 54 13.85 -12.04 -7.50
C PRO A 54 13.18 -10.72 -7.10
N LEU A 55 13.84 -9.96 -6.23
CA LEU A 55 13.37 -8.67 -5.76
C LEU A 55 14.07 -7.54 -6.54
N PRO A 56 13.38 -6.42 -6.84
CA PRO A 56 13.98 -5.26 -7.49
C PRO A 56 15.04 -4.57 -6.61
N HIS A 57 14.97 -4.76 -5.31
CA HIS A 57 15.94 -4.28 -4.32
C HIS A 57 15.86 -5.16 -3.05
N PRO A 58 16.95 -5.31 -2.27
CA PRO A 58 16.93 -6.10 -1.01
C PRO A 58 15.90 -5.63 0.03
N ASP A 59 15.57 -4.33 0.03
CA ASP A 59 14.55 -3.76 0.94
C ASP A 59 13.11 -3.98 0.44
N ALA A 60 12.92 -4.49 -0.78
CA ALA A 60 11.59 -4.78 -1.32
C ALA A 60 11.06 -6.11 -0.79
N GLN A 61 9.76 -6.25 -0.75
CA GLN A 61 9.05 -7.44 -0.31
C GLN A 61 8.15 -7.96 -1.42
N ALA A 62 7.94 -9.28 -1.47
CA ALA A 62 7.00 -9.91 -2.40
C ALA A 62 5.97 -10.74 -1.62
N PHE A 63 4.73 -10.71 -2.07
CA PHE A 63 3.62 -11.43 -1.45
C PHE A 63 2.80 -12.17 -2.49
N GLU A 64 2.46 -13.42 -2.21
CA GLU A 64 1.40 -14.12 -2.94
C GLU A 64 0.05 -13.63 -2.44
N CYS A 65 -0.82 -13.23 -3.37
CA CYS A 65 -2.19 -12.84 -3.09
C CYS A 65 -3.12 -13.99 -3.49
N LYS A 66 -3.98 -14.43 -2.55
CA LYS A 66 -4.96 -15.48 -2.77
C LYS A 66 -6.37 -14.98 -2.48
N ASP A 67 -7.33 -15.46 -3.25
CA ASP A 67 -8.75 -15.21 -3.02
C ASP A 67 -9.25 -15.98 -1.78
N LYS A 68 -10.48 -15.69 -1.35
CA LYS A 68 -11.16 -16.33 -0.23
C LYS A 68 -11.28 -17.86 -0.36
N ASP A 69 -11.27 -18.38 -1.59
CA ASP A 69 -11.30 -19.82 -1.88
C ASP A 69 -9.89 -20.45 -1.92
N GLY A 70 -8.83 -19.66 -1.66
CA GLY A 70 -7.43 -20.06 -1.71
C GLY A 70 -6.82 -20.04 -3.11
N SER A 71 -7.57 -19.67 -4.14
CA SER A 71 -7.04 -19.58 -5.51
C SER A 71 -6.04 -18.45 -5.65
N HIS A 72 -5.01 -18.67 -6.48
CA HIS A 72 -3.98 -17.68 -6.75
C HIS A 72 -4.54 -16.49 -7.55
N LEU A 73 -4.49 -15.30 -6.96
CA LEU A 73 -4.90 -14.04 -7.59
C LEU A 73 -3.75 -13.37 -8.35
N GLY A 74 -2.57 -13.33 -7.76
CA GLY A 74 -1.40 -12.69 -8.33
C GLY A 74 -0.26 -12.51 -7.33
N VAL A 75 0.75 -11.76 -7.74
CA VAL A 75 1.91 -11.42 -6.91
C VAL A 75 1.97 -9.91 -6.71
N LEU A 76 2.16 -9.49 -5.47
CA LEU A 76 2.35 -8.10 -5.07
C LEU A 76 3.80 -7.86 -4.66
N TYR A 77 4.45 -6.89 -5.29
CA TYR A 77 5.72 -6.34 -4.83
C TYR A 77 5.48 -5.03 -4.07
N MET A 78 6.14 -4.86 -2.92
CA MET A 78 6.12 -3.62 -2.14
C MET A 78 7.55 -3.10 -1.96
N ASP A 79 7.79 -1.86 -2.37
CA ASP A 79 9.08 -1.21 -2.34
C ASP A 79 8.96 0.15 -1.65
N PHE A 80 9.34 0.22 -0.37
CA PHE A 80 8.96 1.31 0.52
C PHE A 80 9.97 2.46 0.58
N PHE A 81 11.27 2.21 0.34
CA PHE A 81 12.32 3.17 0.67
C PHE A 81 12.94 3.84 -0.56
N PRO A 82 13.39 5.10 -0.43
CA PRO A 82 14.04 5.82 -1.50
C PRO A 82 15.45 5.28 -1.80
N ARG A 83 15.92 5.48 -3.03
CA ARG A 83 17.29 5.25 -3.48
C ARG A 83 17.58 6.09 -4.73
N ALA A 84 18.84 6.28 -5.07
CA ALA A 84 19.27 7.17 -6.16
C ALA A 84 18.63 6.88 -7.52
N SER A 85 18.35 5.61 -7.84
CA SER A 85 17.74 5.17 -9.10
C SER A 85 16.21 5.17 -9.09
N LYS A 86 15.58 5.50 -7.96
CA LYS A 86 14.13 5.44 -7.79
C LYS A 86 13.49 6.81 -7.96
N LYS A 87 12.41 6.88 -8.73
CA LYS A 87 11.63 8.10 -8.89
C LYS A 87 10.93 8.44 -7.56
N GLY A 88 10.88 9.74 -7.23
CA GLY A 88 10.18 10.23 -6.03
C GLY A 88 8.66 10.10 -6.11
N GLY A 89 7.99 10.24 -4.97
CA GLY A 89 6.54 10.06 -4.83
C GLY A 89 6.15 8.63 -4.50
N ALA A 90 4.84 8.34 -4.53
CA ALA A 90 4.30 7.00 -4.35
C ALA A 90 3.39 6.66 -5.53
N TRP A 91 3.36 5.40 -5.93
CA TRP A 91 2.52 4.93 -7.04
C TRP A 91 2.32 3.42 -6.97
N CYS A 92 1.21 2.98 -7.56
CA CYS A 92 1.00 1.58 -7.90
C CYS A 92 1.20 1.33 -9.39
N GLY A 93 1.53 0.12 -9.76
CA GLY A 93 1.74 -0.26 -11.14
C GLY A 93 1.65 -1.77 -11.36
N SER A 94 1.86 -2.19 -12.59
CA SER A 94 1.80 -3.59 -12.97
C SER A 94 3.00 -3.93 -13.85
N TYR A 95 3.78 -4.92 -13.42
CA TYR A 95 4.80 -5.55 -14.28
C TYR A 95 4.16 -6.46 -15.32
N ARG A 96 3.02 -7.05 -14.99
CA ARG A 96 2.21 -7.87 -15.86
C ARG A 96 0.74 -7.70 -15.50
N SER A 97 -0.06 -7.28 -16.47
CA SER A 97 -1.51 -7.22 -16.31
C SER A 97 -2.14 -8.61 -16.40
N GLN A 98 -3.30 -8.78 -15.75
CA GLN A 98 -4.06 -10.01 -15.91
C GLN A 98 -4.48 -10.20 -17.37
N THR A 99 -4.22 -11.37 -17.91
CA THR A 99 -4.59 -11.73 -19.27
C THR A 99 -5.11 -13.18 -19.32
N TYR A 100 -5.54 -13.63 -20.53
CA TYR A 100 -5.85 -15.02 -20.82
C TYR A 100 -4.97 -15.47 -21.97
N LYS A 101 -4.30 -16.61 -21.81
CA LYS A 101 -3.51 -17.25 -22.85
C LYS A 101 -3.96 -18.70 -22.96
N ASP A 102 -4.33 -19.11 -24.16
CA ASP A 102 -4.82 -20.46 -24.45
C ASP A 102 -5.98 -20.89 -23.50
N GLY A 103 -6.91 -19.97 -23.25
CA GLY A 103 -8.05 -20.18 -22.34
C GLY A 103 -7.70 -20.20 -20.85
N LYS A 104 -6.42 -20.08 -20.47
CA LYS A 104 -5.97 -20.07 -19.08
C LYS A 104 -5.73 -18.66 -18.58
N LYS A 105 -6.19 -18.35 -17.36
CA LYS A 105 -5.92 -17.09 -16.67
C LYS A 105 -4.43 -16.98 -16.37
N VAL A 106 -3.81 -15.89 -16.80
CA VAL A 106 -2.46 -15.48 -16.41
C VAL A 106 -2.59 -14.42 -15.33
N ALA A 107 -2.16 -14.74 -14.12
CA ALA A 107 -2.28 -13.88 -12.97
C ALA A 107 -1.42 -12.62 -13.11
N PRO A 108 -1.86 -11.46 -12.60
CA PRO A 108 -1.11 -10.21 -12.65
C PRO A 108 0.09 -10.24 -11.69
N VAL A 109 1.08 -9.41 -12.02
CA VAL A 109 2.19 -9.08 -11.11
C VAL A 109 2.17 -7.57 -10.93
N VAL A 110 1.86 -7.13 -9.72
CA VAL A 110 1.62 -5.73 -9.38
C VAL A 110 2.65 -5.21 -8.39
N THR A 111 2.79 -3.91 -8.31
CA THR A 111 3.74 -3.27 -7.40
C THR A 111 3.14 -2.03 -6.76
N VAL A 112 3.43 -1.85 -5.47
CA VAL A 112 3.30 -0.59 -4.73
C VAL A 112 4.70 -0.07 -4.47
N VAL A 113 4.94 1.17 -4.87
CA VAL A 113 6.23 1.83 -4.72
C VAL A 113 6.03 3.11 -3.92
N CYS A 114 6.75 3.24 -2.81
CA CYS A 114 6.73 4.41 -1.94
C CYS A 114 8.15 4.97 -1.79
N ASN A 115 8.28 6.11 -1.13
CA ASN A 115 9.55 6.72 -0.78
C ASN A 115 9.51 7.22 0.67
N PHE A 116 9.14 6.32 1.58
CA PHE A 116 9.09 6.62 3.01
C PHE A 116 10.48 6.82 3.60
N THR A 117 10.57 7.60 4.67
CA THR A 117 11.84 7.85 5.34
C THR A 117 12.47 6.55 5.83
N LYS A 118 13.67 6.22 5.30
CA LYS A 118 14.39 5.02 5.71
C LYS A 118 14.89 5.20 7.15
N PRO A 119 14.59 4.26 8.06
CA PRO A 119 15.06 4.34 9.44
C PRO A 119 16.58 4.17 9.55
N ALA A 120 17.16 4.62 10.64
CA ALA A 120 18.53 4.27 10.99
C ALA A 120 18.65 2.75 11.24
N ALA A 121 19.86 2.22 11.06
CA ALA A 121 20.12 0.80 11.26
C ALA A 121 19.64 0.33 12.65
N GLY A 122 18.82 -0.73 12.68
CA GLY A 122 18.28 -1.29 13.92
C GLY A 122 17.07 -0.55 14.50
N GLN A 123 16.57 0.50 13.84
CA GLN A 123 15.36 1.21 14.25
C GLN A 123 14.17 0.83 13.36
N PRO A 124 12.95 0.78 13.90
CA PRO A 124 11.75 0.56 13.09
C PRO A 124 11.47 1.77 12.19
N ALA A 125 10.92 1.54 11.01
CA ALA A 125 10.40 2.59 10.16
C ALA A 125 9.08 3.12 10.75
N LEU A 126 9.07 4.36 11.21
CA LEU A 126 7.88 5.02 11.74
C LEU A 126 7.31 5.98 10.69
N LEU A 127 6.10 5.70 10.23
CA LEU A 127 5.42 6.51 9.23
C LEU A 127 4.77 7.74 9.86
N SER A 128 4.62 8.80 9.07
CA SER A 128 3.68 9.87 9.37
C SER A 128 2.24 9.41 9.07
N ALA A 129 1.25 10.15 9.55
CA ALA A 129 -0.14 9.91 9.21
C ALA A 129 -0.38 10.00 7.69
N ASP A 130 0.27 10.96 7.00
CA ASP A 130 0.19 11.11 5.55
C ASP A 130 0.84 9.96 4.80
N GLU A 131 1.99 9.44 5.27
CA GLU A 131 2.64 8.27 4.68
C GLU A 131 1.80 7.00 4.86
N ALA A 132 1.18 6.82 6.03
CA ALA A 132 0.25 5.72 6.26
C ALA A 132 -0.98 5.81 5.34
N ASN A 133 -1.57 7.01 5.24
CA ASN A 133 -2.68 7.27 4.32
C ASN A 133 -2.30 6.98 2.87
N THR A 134 -1.13 7.39 2.42
CA THR A 134 -0.59 7.12 1.08
C THR A 134 -0.50 5.62 0.82
N LEU A 135 0.00 4.84 1.79
CA LEU A 135 0.10 3.38 1.63
C LEU A 135 -1.28 2.72 1.48
N PHE A 136 -2.28 3.16 2.25
CA PHE A 136 -3.66 2.68 2.08
C PHE A 136 -4.21 3.05 0.70
N HIS A 137 -4.04 4.31 0.26
CA HIS A 137 -4.53 4.78 -1.04
C HIS A 137 -3.93 4.01 -2.22
N ASP A 138 -2.62 3.82 -2.24
CA ASP A 138 -1.95 3.09 -3.33
C ASP A 138 -2.30 1.60 -3.30
N SER A 139 -2.50 1.03 -2.11
CA SER A 139 -2.93 -0.36 -1.98
C SER A 139 -4.37 -0.59 -2.45
N ASP A 140 -5.26 0.37 -2.29
CA ASP A 140 -6.64 0.29 -2.79
C ASP A 140 -6.69 0.13 -4.31
N THR A 141 -5.82 0.83 -5.03
CA THR A 141 -5.70 0.69 -6.49
C THR A 141 -5.31 -0.73 -6.91
N LEU A 142 -4.56 -1.46 -6.08
CA LEU A 142 -4.21 -2.86 -6.36
C LEU A 142 -5.42 -3.79 -6.28
N TYR A 143 -6.35 -3.56 -5.37
CA TYR A 143 -7.54 -4.40 -5.25
C TYR A 143 -8.43 -4.28 -6.48
N ILE A 144 -8.43 -3.14 -7.14
CA ILE A 144 -9.09 -2.93 -8.43
C ILE A 144 -8.43 -3.80 -9.52
N ILE A 145 -7.10 -3.87 -9.53
CA ILE A 145 -6.34 -4.69 -10.49
C ILE A 145 -6.63 -6.19 -10.29
N PHE A 146 -6.74 -6.64 -9.04
CA PHE A 146 -7.00 -8.05 -8.72
C PHE A 146 -8.46 -8.46 -8.93
N SER A 147 -9.42 -7.60 -8.62
CA SER A 147 -10.84 -7.97 -8.54
C SER A 147 -11.63 -7.73 -9.82
N LYS A 148 -11.13 -6.96 -10.80
CA LYS A 148 -11.93 -6.43 -11.92
C LYS A 148 -13.23 -5.72 -11.48
N MET A 149 -13.42 -5.48 -10.18
CA MET A 149 -14.60 -4.79 -9.65
C MET A 149 -14.34 -3.30 -9.50
N TYR A 150 -15.19 -2.52 -10.14
CA TYR A 150 -15.16 -1.06 -10.21
C TYR A 150 -15.32 -0.35 -8.84
N ILE A 151 -14.40 0.49 -8.50
CA ILE A 151 -14.38 1.92 -8.08
C ILE A 151 -15.60 2.45 -7.27
N ILE A 152 -16.17 1.81 -6.33
CA ILE A 152 -17.20 2.49 -5.52
C ILE A 152 -16.91 2.55 -4.01
N MET A 153 -15.99 1.78 -3.47
CA MET A 153 -15.87 1.67 -2.02
C MET A 153 -14.74 2.45 -1.33
N VAL A 154 -13.70 2.83 -2.00
CA VAL A 154 -12.53 3.49 -1.37
C VAL A 154 -12.90 4.86 -0.79
N TRP A 155 -13.75 5.62 -1.48
CA TRP A 155 -14.24 6.91 -1.00
C TRP A 155 -15.13 6.82 0.25
N LEU A 156 -15.80 5.68 0.46
CA LEU A 156 -16.72 5.51 1.57
C LEU A 156 -15.99 5.21 2.88
N VAL A 157 -14.93 4.39 2.84
CA VAL A 157 -14.16 4.01 4.04
C VAL A 157 -13.40 5.21 4.60
N PHE A 158 -12.80 6.03 3.73
CA PHE A 158 -12.10 7.25 4.17
C PHE A 158 -13.00 8.34 4.72
N ARG A 159 -14.26 8.40 4.31
CA ARG A 159 -15.21 9.41 4.77
C ARG A 159 -15.87 9.06 6.11
N VAL A 160 -15.76 7.80 6.54
CA VAL A 160 -16.38 7.30 7.79
C VAL A 160 -15.38 7.21 8.93
N ILE A 161 -14.05 7.14 8.63
CA ILE A 161 -13.00 6.97 9.65
C ILE A 161 -12.28 8.31 9.97
N LEU A 162 -12.43 9.34 9.15
CA LEU A 162 -11.97 10.72 9.38
C LEU A 162 -13.16 11.69 9.48
#